data_ceeadcfea2bb676610e3e45bd0a0fca6
#
_entry.id   ceeadcfea2bb676610e3e45bd0a0fca6
#
_cell.length_a   1.000
_cell.length_b   1.000
_cell.length_c   1.000
_cell.angle_alpha   90.00
_cell.angle_beta   90.00
_cell.angle_gamma   90.00
#
_symmetry.space_group_name_H-M   'P 1'
#
loop_
_entity.id
_entity.type
_entity.pdbx_description
1 polymer ?
#
loop_
_entity_poly.entity_id
_entity_poly.type
_entity_poly.pdbx_seq_one_letter_code
_entity_poly.pdbx_strand_id
1 'polypeptide(L)'
;MGIAEQLITENDLDVSDLLLISADSHVSEPEDLWQTRLPANLRDQAPMFPRRETGAGNTQATLNVSRPGGTDPTYRVGEMAQDGVSAEVLFPTLGLRLYAQEDAALQEACFAAYNDWLIEYCSVAPDRLFGVSTISLYNVDNAIAEMTRTRSAGMVGAMIWQVPHPD
;
A
#
# COMPACT_ATOMS: atom_id res chain seq x y z
N MET A 1 22.96 -36.56 6.28
CA MET A 1 22.26 -35.67 7.19
C MET A 1 22.66 -34.25 6.80
N GLY A 2 21.77 -33.53 6.11
CA GLY A 2 22.09 -32.21 5.59
C GLY A 2 21.95 -31.15 6.68
N ILE A 3 22.66 -30.04 6.54
CA ILE A 3 22.67 -28.88 7.45
C ILE A 3 21.24 -28.33 7.71
N ALA A 4 20.30 -28.55 6.79
CA ALA A 4 18.91 -28.15 6.93
C ALA A 4 18.10 -28.98 7.98
N GLU A 5 18.50 -30.21 8.27
CA GLU A 5 17.81 -31.05 9.27
C GLU A 5 18.24 -30.76 10.73
N GLN A 6 19.27 -29.94 10.94
CA GLN A 6 19.74 -29.58 12.27
C GLN A 6 19.13 -28.28 12.82
N LEU A 7 18.31 -27.57 12.02
CA LEU A 7 17.88 -26.22 12.39
C LEU A 7 16.48 -26.11 12.98
N ILE A 8 15.66 -27.14 12.97
CA ILE A 8 14.33 -27.11 13.59
C ILE A 8 14.03 -28.50 14.17
N THR A 9 14.32 -28.72 15.45
CA THR A 9 13.64 -29.77 16.18
C THR A 9 12.27 -29.23 16.63
N GLU A 10 11.20 -29.95 16.34
CA GLU A 10 9.78 -29.58 16.62
C GLU A 10 9.47 -29.18 18.07
N ASN A 11 10.44 -29.17 18.97
CA ASN A 11 10.25 -28.95 20.39
C ASN A 11 10.77 -27.62 20.95
N ASP A 12 11.40 -26.75 20.13
CA ASP A 12 12.11 -25.57 20.68
C ASP A 12 11.55 -24.20 20.24
N LEU A 13 10.52 -24.16 19.37
CA LEU A 13 9.87 -22.90 18.99
C LEU A 13 8.43 -22.87 19.53
N ASP A 14 8.21 -22.09 20.56
CA ASP A 14 6.86 -21.67 20.89
C ASP A 14 6.39 -20.70 19.78
N VAL A 15 5.35 -21.07 19.05
CA VAL A 15 4.79 -20.24 17.98
C VAL A 15 4.37 -18.86 18.47
N SER A 16 4.09 -18.73 19.79
CA SER A 16 3.77 -17.46 20.44
C SER A 16 4.95 -16.47 20.49
N ASP A 17 6.19 -16.97 20.37
CA ASP A 17 7.41 -16.16 20.36
C ASP A 17 7.81 -15.69 18.94
N LEU A 18 7.11 -16.16 17.92
CA LEU A 18 7.40 -15.77 16.54
C LEU A 18 6.80 -14.40 16.22
N LEU A 19 7.61 -13.52 15.64
CA LEU A 19 7.13 -12.29 15.02
C LEU A 19 6.48 -12.61 13.68
N LEU A 20 5.14 -12.54 13.62
CA LEU A 20 4.41 -12.70 12.38
C LEU A 20 4.37 -11.38 11.61
N ILE A 21 4.98 -11.35 10.43
CA ILE A 21 4.98 -10.19 9.55
C ILE A 21 4.21 -10.54 8.27
N SER A 22 3.17 -9.76 7.96
CA SER A 22 2.51 -9.84 6.67
C SER A 22 3.28 -9.01 5.64
N ALA A 23 3.86 -9.67 4.63
CA ALA A 23 4.70 -9.04 3.63
C ALA A 23 3.93 -8.52 2.40
N ASP A 24 2.63 -8.81 2.31
CA ASP A 24 1.78 -8.45 1.17
C ASP A 24 0.35 -8.13 1.67
N SER A 25 0.26 -7.01 2.39
CA SER A 25 -1.01 -6.48 2.86
C SER A 25 -1.42 -5.27 2.03
N HIS A 26 -2.73 -5.04 1.90
CA HIS A 26 -3.26 -3.93 1.14
C HIS A 26 -4.01 -2.92 2.02
N VAL A 27 -3.89 -1.64 1.66
CA VAL A 27 -4.77 -0.58 2.17
C VAL A 27 -5.99 -0.42 1.27
N SER A 28 -7.04 0.21 1.80
CA SER A 28 -8.21 0.63 1.02
C SER A 28 -8.22 2.15 0.98
N GLU A 29 -7.82 2.73 -0.12
CA GLU A 29 -7.77 4.18 -0.26
C GLU A 29 -9.16 4.79 -0.08
N PRO A 30 -9.28 5.97 0.59
CA PRO A 30 -10.54 6.71 0.66
C PRO A 30 -11.10 7.00 -0.74
N GLU A 31 -12.41 6.95 -0.88
CA GLU A 31 -13.07 7.17 -2.19
C GLU A 31 -12.77 8.54 -2.80
N ASP A 32 -12.58 9.54 -1.94
CA ASP A 32 -12.32 10.92 -2.30
C ASP A 32 -10.83 11.31 -2.22
N LEU A 33 -9.91 10.34 -2.08
CA LEU A 33 -8.48 10.57 -1.91
C LEU A 33 -7.93 11.54 -2.95
N TRP A 34 -8.18 11.24 -4.23
CA TRP A 34 -7.64 12.03 -5.33
C TRP A 34 -8.39 13.34 -5.54
N GLN A 35 -9.72 13.36 -5.34
CA GLN A 35 -10.53 14.57 -5.43
C GLN A 35 -10.13 15.62 -4.40
N THR A 36 -9.70 15.17 -3.22
CA THR A 36 -9.33 16.08 -2.12
C THR A 36 -7.87 16.49 -2.14
N ARG A 37 -6.96 15.62 -2.63
CA ARG A 37 -5.51 15.82 -2.51
C ARG A 37 -4.82 16.27 -3.79
N LEU A 38 -5.43 16.10 -4.96
CA LEU A 38 -4.83 16.59 -6.19
C LEU A 38 -4.71 18.12 -6.23
N PRO A 39 -3.69 18.66 -6.90
CA PRO A 39 -3.59 20.08 -7.21
C PRO A 39 -4.85 20.59 -7.93
N ALA A 40 -5.24 21.84 -7.69
CA ALA A 40 -6.51 22.40 -8.18
C ALA A 40 -6.68 22.29 -9.70
N ASN A 41 -5.61 22.40 -10.46
CA ASN A 41 -5.61 22.30 -11.93
C ASN A 41 -5.80 20.88 -12.47
N LEU A 42 -5.71 19.85 -11.62
CA LEU A 42 -5.89 18.43 -11.99
C LEU A 42 -7.12 17.78 -11.33
N ARG A 43 -7.80 18.49 -10.42
CA ARG A 43 -8.95 17.91 -9.69
C ARG A 43 -10.10 17.46 -10.57
N ASP A 44 -10.38 18.17 -11.64
CA ASP A 44 -11.46 17.81 -12.58
C ASP A 44 -11.16 16.52 -13.35
N GLN A 45 -9.89 16.08 -13.33
CA GLN A 45 -9.42 14.84 -13.93
C GLN A 45 -9.18 13.74 -12.88
N ALA A 46 -9.50 14.00 -11.61
CA ALA A 46 -9.29 13.04 -10.54
C ALA A 46 -9.96 11.69 -10.84
N PRO A 47 -9.23 10.57 -10.72
CA PRO A 47 -9.78 9.27 -10.99
C PRO A 47 -10.88 8.96 -9.97
N MET A 48 -12.00 8.43 -10.46
CA MET A 48 -13.11 7.98 -9.63
C MET A 48 -13.14 6.45 -9.64
N PHE A 49 -13.09 5.88 -8.45
CA PHE A 49 -13.22 4.44 -8.26
C PHE A 49 -14.48 4.15 -7.43
N PRO A 50 -15.68 4.20 -8.06
CA PRO A 50 -16.92 3.96 -7.32
C PRO A 50 -16.90 2.57 -6.69
N ARG A 51 -17.31 2.48 -5.42
CA ARG A 51 -17.57 1.19 -4.78
C ARG A 51 -18.54 0.40 -5.65
N ARG A 52 -18.15 -0.80 -6.04
CA ARG A 52 -19.12 -1.75 -6.57
C ARG A 52 -20.05 -2.11 -5.42
N GLU A 53 -21.31 -1.74 -5.54
CA GLU A 53 -22.35 -2.34 -4.70
C GLU A 53 -22.22 -3.86 -4.84
N THR A 54 -22.25 -4.55 -3.71
CA THR A 54 -22.02 -5.98 -3.58
C THR A 54 -23.06 -6.78 -4.32
N GLY A 55 -22.90 -6.90 -5.62
CA GLY A 55 -23.60 -7.87 -6.47
C GLY A 55 -22.70 -9.11 -6.61
N ALA A 56 -23.24 -10.27 -6.34
CA ALA A 56 -22.60 -11.57 -6.35
C ALA A 56 -21.49 -11.70 -7.39
N GLY A 57 -20.23 -11.93 -6.98
CA GLY A 57 -19.22 -12.38 -7.92
C GLY A 57 -17.75 -12.18 -7.59
N ASN A 58 -17.34 -11.40 -6.60
CA ASN A 58 -15.94 -11.33 -6.23
C ASN A 58 -15.76 -11.08 -4.72
N THR A 59 -15.73 -12.16 -3.97
CA THR A 59 -15.69 -12.16 -2.50
C THR A 59 -14.44 -11.50 -1.91
N GLN A 60 -13.29 -11.59 -2.59
CA GLN A 60 -12.02 -11.09 -2.04
C GLN A 60 -11.92 -9.56 -2.08
N ALA A 61 -12.28 -8.92 -3.19
CA ALA A 61 -12.27 -7.47 -3.29
C ALA A 61 -13.34 -6.81 -2.40
N THR A 62 -14.46 -7.50 -2.16
CA THR A 62 -15.55 -7.04 -1.30
C THR A 62 -15.16 -7.10 0.19
N LEU A 63 -14.41 -8.12 0.59
CA LEU A 63 -13.96 -8.29 1.98
C LEU A 63 -12.96 -7.21 2.39
N ASN A 64 -12.06 -6.80 1.49
CA ASN A 64 -11.04 -5.79 1.78
C ASN A 64 -11.62 -4.36 1.89
N VAL A 65 -12.69 -4.06 1.17
CA VAL A 65 -13.35 -2.74 1.18
C VAL A 65 -14.25 -2.54 2.42
N SER A 66 -14.60 -3.62 3.13
CA SER A 66 -15.54 -3.55 4.27
C SER A 66 -14.85 -3.50 5.64
N ARG A 67 -13.53 -3.70 5.73
CA ARG A 67 -12.82 -3.66 7.00
C ARG A 67 -12.38 -2.23 7.30
N PRO A 68 -12.72 -1.68 8.47
CA PRO A 68 -12.33 -0.31 8.85
C PRO A 68 -10.81 -0.09 8.78
N GLY A 69 -10.02 -1.09 9.18
CA GLY A 69 -8.55 -1.04 9.14
C GLY A 69 -7.95 -0.87 7.75
N GLY A 70 -8.69 -1.08 6.67
CA GLY A 70 -8.23 -0.76 5.32
C GLY A 70 -7.99 0.74 5.11
N THR A 71 -8.84 1.59 5.71
CA THR A 71 -8.79 3.06 5.55
C THR A 71 -8.33 3.78 6.82
N ASP A 72 -8.60 3.22 7.99
CA ASP A 72 -8.25 3.79 9.30
C ASP A 72 -7.12 2.98 9.96
N PRO A 73 -5.92 3.57 10.13
CA PRO A 73 -4.77 2.88 10.70
C PRO A 73 -4.96 2.47 12.17
N THR A 74 -5.80 3.19 12.93
CA THR A 74 -6.07 2.85 14.33
C THR A 74 -6.84 1.53 14.43
N TYR A 75 -7.85 1.35 13.58
CA TYR A 75 -8.55 0.07 13.48
C TYR A 75 -7.62 -1.04 12.97
N ARG A 76 -6.75 -0.72 11.99
CA ARG A 76 -5.77 -1.67 11.46
C ARG A 76 -4.90 -2.28 12.53
N VAL A 77 -4.30 -1.44 13.37
CA VAL A 77 -3.45 -1.88 14.49
C VAL A 77 -4.22 -2.78 15.46
N GLY A 78 -5.50 -2.49 15.70
CA GLY A 78 -6.38 -3.33 16.51
C GLY A 78 -6.67 -4.69 15.88
N GLU A 79 -6.95 -4.72 14.58
CA GLU A 79 -7.17 -5.96 13.80
C GLU A 79 -5.89 -6.83 13.78
N MET A 80 -4.73 -6.22 13.52
CA MET A 80 -3.43 -6.91 13.58
C MET A 80 -3.17 -7.55 14.96
N ALA A 81 -3.54 -6.85 16.04
CA ALA A 81 -3.38 -7.40 17.40
C ALA A 81 -4.29 -8.61 17.65
N GLN A 82 -5.50 -8.63 17.10
CA GLN A 82 -6.43 -9.77 17.18
C GLN A 82 -5.92 -10.99 16.39
N ASP A 83 -5.30 -10.73 15.23
CA ASP A 83 -4.78 -11.77 14.33
C ASP A 83 -3.35 -12.22 14.70
N GLY A 84 -2.73 -11.63 15.74
CA GLY A 84 -1.35 -11.93 16.17
C GLY A 84 -0.29 -11.40 15.18
N VAL A 85 -0.64 -10.48 14.27
CA VAL A 85 0.28 -9.90 13.30
C VAL A 85 1.07 -8.78 13.95
N SER A 86 2.40 -8.90 13.95
CA SER A 86 3.31 -7.93 14.56
C SER A 86 3.53 -6.70 13.67
N ALA A 87 3.67 -6.91 12.37
CA ALA A 87 3.91 -5.84 11.40
C ALA A 87 3.35 -6.20 10.01
N GLU A 88 3.10 -5.18 9.18
CA GLU A 88 2.60 -5.34 7.82
C GLU A 88 3.32 -4.44 6.84
N VAL A 89 3.60 -4.98 5.65
CA VAL A 89 4.02 -4.20 4.48
C VAL A 89 2.77 -3.87 3.65
N LEU A 90 2.53 -2.58 3.41
CA LEU A 90 1.27 -2.07 2.88
C LEU A 90 1.41 -1.61 1.43
N PHE A 91 0.60 -2.20 0.57
CA PHE A 91 0.49 -1.90 -0.85
C PHE A 91 -0.83 -1.20 -1.19
N PRO A 92 -0.91 -0.48 -2.32
CA PRO A 92 -2.15 0.13 -2.79
C PRO A 92 -3.14 -0.93 -3.29
N THR A 93 -4.43 -0.62 -3.25
CA THR A 93 -5.50 -1.39 -3.91
C THR A 93 -6.00 -0.68 -5.16
N LEU A 94 -6.57 0.50 -5.00
CA LEU A 94 -7.08 1.30 -6.12
C LEU A 94 -5.95 1.98 -6.90
N GLY A 95 -4.89 2.40 -6.19
CA GLY A 95 -3.70 3.00 -6.77
C GLY A 95 -3.00 2.14 -7.83
N LEU A 96 -3.17 0.80 -7.78
CA LEU A 96 -2.67 -0.12 -8.81
C LEU A 96 -3.22 0.19 -10.21
N ARG A 97 -4.45 0.68 -10.29
CA ARG A 97 -5.11 1.02 -11.58
C ARG A 97 -4.49 2.24 -12.24
N LEU A 98 -3.84 3.09 -11.46
CA LEU A 98 -3.23 4.33 -11.95
C LEU A 98 -1.97 4.09 -12.78
N TYR A 99 -1.38 2.90 -12.71
CA TYR A 99 -0.30 2.53 -13.63
C TYR A 99 -0.74 2.46 -15.10
N ALA A 100 -2.04 2.33 -15.36
CA ALA A 100 -2.60 2.41 -16.70
C ALA A 100 -2.97 3.85 -17.14
N GLN A 101 -2.68 4.87 -16.31
CA GLN A 101 -2.91 6.27 -16.66
C GLN A 101 -1.85 6.73 -17.65
N GLU A 102 -2.28 7.16 -18.86
CA GLU A 102 -1.40 7.58 -19.94
C GLU A 102 -0.92 9.04 -19.80
N ASP A 103 -1.66 9.89 -19.08
CA ASP A 103 -1.22 11.25 -18.76
C ASP A 103 -0.17 11.21 -17.65
N ALA A 104 1.09 11.45 -18.00
CA ALA A 104 2.22 11.39 -17.09
C ALA A 104 2.07 12.35 -15.90
N ALA A 105 1.63 13.59 -16.15
CA ALA A 105 1.48 14.59 -15.10
C ALA A 105 0.36 14.22 -14.12
N LEU A 106 -0.73 13.68 -14.62
CA LEU A 106 -1.84 13.19 -13.79
C LEU A 106 -1.42 11.94 -13.00
N GLN A 107 -0.70 11.00 -13.61
CA GLN A 107 -0.20 9.81 -12.92
C GLN A 107 0.74 10.19 -11.77
N GLU A 108 1.74 11.05 -12.03
CA GLU A 108 2.68 11.51 -11.01
C GLU A 108 1.95 12.20 -9.85
N ALA A 109 1.01 13.09 -10.15
CA ALA A 109 0.23 13.78 -9.13
C ALA A 109 -0.65 12.82 -8.31
N CYS A 110 -1.26 11.83 -8.95
CA CYS A 110 -2.06 10.81 -8.27
C CYS A 110 -1.20 9.93 -7.34
N PHE A 111 -0.02 9.55 -7.78
CA PHE A 111 0.91 8.77 -6.97
C PHE A 111 1.43 9.57 -5.78
N ALA A 112 1.78 10.85 -5.98
CA ALA A 112 2.17 11.72 -4.89
C ALA A 112 1.06 11.87 -3.84
N ALA A 113 -0.19 12.04 -4.27
CA ALA A 113 -1.35 12.13 -3.39
C ALA A 113 -1.57 10.84 -2.58
N TYR A 114 -1.40 9.66 -3.21
CA TYR A 114 -1.44 8.37 -2.52
C TYR A 114 -0.29 8.23 -1.52
N ASN A 115 0.93 8.55 -1.95
CA ASN A 115 2.12 8.44 -1.10
C ASN A 115 1.99 9.32 0.16
N ASP A 116 1.50 10.55 0.01
CA ASP A 116 1.27 11.46 1.14
C ASP A 116 0.25 10.89 2.13
N TRP A 117 -0.86 10.35 1.61
CA TRP A 117 -1.86 9.70 2.44
C TRP A 117 -1.30 8.45 3.16
N LEU A 118 -0.52 7.62 2.45
CA LEU A 118 0.07 6.41 3.04
C LEU A 118 1.11 6.75 4.12
N ILE A 119 1.89 7.82 3.94
CA ILE A 119 2.82 8.33 4.95
C ILE A 119 2.05 8.71 6.22
N GLU A 120 0.96 9.47 6.09
CA GLU A 120 0.10 9.84 7.22
C GLU A 120 -0.50 8.59 7.88
N TYR A 121 -0.98 7.64 7.09
CA TYR A 121 -1.54 6.37 7.56
C TYR A 121 -0.51 5.58 8.40
N CYS A 122 0.69 5.37 7.88
CA CYS A 122 1.74 4.62 8.55
C CYS A 122 2.29 5.33 9.79
N SER A 123 2.18 6.66 9.86
CA SER A 123 2.69 7.45 10.99
C SER A 123 2.03 7.14 12.33
N VAL A 124 0.85 6.50 12.32
CA VAL A 124 0.13 6.10 13.55
C VAL A 124 0.86 4.97 14.29
N ALA A 125 1.53 4.08 13.56
CA ALA A 125 2.31 2.99 14.14
C ALA A 125 3.55 2.70 13.26
N PRO A 126 4.57 3.58 13.26
CA PRO A 126 5.68 3.54 12.30
C PRO A 126 6.57 2.29 12.45
N ASP A 127 6.53 1.63 13.61
CA ASP A 127 7.25 0.38 13.86
C ASP A 127 6.47 -0.88 13.46
N ARG A 128 5.24 -0.73 12.96
CA ARG A 128 4.34 -1.82 12.62
C ARG A 128 3.73 -1.71 11.22
N LEU A 129 3.53 -0.50 10.71
CA LEU A 129 2.93 -0.23 9.41
C LEU A 129 4.00 0.28 8.45
N PHE A 130 4.38 -0.53 7.49
CA PHE A 130 5.46 -0.27 6.55
C PHE A 130 4.91 -0.02 5.14
N GLY A 131 4.78 1.24 4.76
CA GLY A 131 4.23 1.63 3.48
C GLY A 131 5.20 1.46 2.31
N VAL A 132 4.67 1.04 1.17
CA VAL A 132 5.37 0.99 -0.12
C VAL A 132 4.82 2.10 -1.01
N SER A 133 5.68 3.06 -1.39
CA SER A 133 5.30 4.17 -2.27
C SER A 133 5.07 3.71 -3.71
N THR A 134 4.19 4.40 -4.43
CA THR A 134 4.00 4.23 -5.87
C THR A 134 4.84 5.24 -6.63
N ILE A 135 5.55 4.78 -7.67
CA ILE A 135 6.48 5.61 -8.45
C ILE A 135 6.12 5.53 -9.94
N SER A 136 5.96 6.68 -10.56
CA SER A 136 5.83 6.82 -12.00
C SER A 136 7.21 6.77 -12.67
N LEU A 137 7.32 6.10 -13.80
CA LEU A 137 8.56 6.04 -14.59
C LEU A 137 8.48 6.86 -15.89
N TYR A 138 7.46 7.69 -16.08
CA TYR A 138 7.39 8.61 -17.22
C TYR A 138 8.54 9.63 -17.25
N ASN A 139 9.01 10.01 -16.05
CA ASN A 139 10.18 10.86 -15.90
C ASN A 139 11.07 10.29 -14.79
N VAL A 140 12.27 9.86 -15.14
CA VAL A 140 13.20 9.19 -14.22
C VAL A 140 13.71 10.13 -13.13
N ASP A 141 13.94 11.41 -13.44
CA ASP A 141 14.42 12.39 -12.44
C ASP A 141 13.31 12.66 -11.40
N ASN A 142 12.06 12.78 -11.83
CA ASN A 142 10.90 12.89 -10.94
C ASN A 142 10.72 11.63 -10.10
N ALA A 143 10.92 10.45 -10.69
CA ALA A 143 10.87 9.17 -9.98
C ALA A 143 11.90 9.09 -8.86
N ILE A 144 13.14 9.49 -9.13
CA ILE A 144 14.23 9.53 -8.13
C ILE A 144 13.92 10.53 -7.02
N ALA A 145 13.40 11.72 -7.38
CA ALA A 145 13.02 12.73 -6.40
C ALA A 145 11.91 12.24 -5.48
N GLU A 146 10.85 11.65 -6.04
CA GLU A 146 9.72 11.13 -5.28
C GLU A 146 10.13 9.94 -4.39
N MET A 147 10.90 9.00 -4.91
CA MET A 147 11.43 7.88 -4.13
C MET A 147 12.30 8.37 -2.95
N THR A 148 13.12 9.38 -3.18
CA THR A 148 13.95 9.99 -2.14
C THR A 148 13.10 10.67 -1.07
N ARG A 149 12.06 11.41 -1.49
CA ARG A 149 11.11 12.09 -0.62
C ARG A 149 10.36 11.08 0.26
N THR A 150 9.78 10.06 -0.34
CA THR A 150 8.98 9.05 0.38
C THR A 150 9.84 8.20 1.30
N ARG A 151 11.07 7.86 0.89
CA ARG A 151 12.01 7.16 1.76
C ARG A 151 12.37 7.99 2.99
N SER A 152 12.61 9.30 2.81
CA SER A 152 12.91 10.22 3.92
C SER A 152 11.72 10.38 4.86
N ALA A 153 10.50 10.17 4.39
CA ALA A 153 9.27 10.21 5.17
C ALA A 153 8.90 8.86 5.83
N GLY A 154 9.75 7.81 5.71
CA GLY A 154 9.59 6.55 6.42
C GLY A 154 9.08 5.38 5.55
N MET A 155 8.83 5.57 4.27
CA MET A 155 8.45 4.46 3.38
C MET A 155 9.61 3.45 3.26
N VAL A 156 9.28 2.15 3.22
CA VAL A 156 10.29 1.08 3.24
C VAL A 156 10.64 0.57 1.85
N GLY A 157 9.79 0.82 0.87
CA GLY A 157 9.97 0.37 -0.50
C GLY A 157 9.29 1.30 -1.50
N ALA A 158 9.54 1.03 -2.77
CA ALA A 158 8.91 1.70 -3.89
C ALA A 158 8.43 0.67 -4.91
N MET A 159 7.20 0.82 -5.38
CA MET A 159 6.61 -0.01 -6.41
C MET A 159 6.64 0.74 -7.73
N ILE A 160 7.10 0.06 -8.77
CA ILE A 160 7.09 0.52 -10.16
C ILE A 160 6.25 -0.42 -11.00
N TRP A 161 5.83 0.02 -12.19
CA TRP A 161 5.14 -0.85 -13.13
C TRP A 161 6.09 -1.92 -13.68
N GLN A 162 5.63 -3.16 -13.68
CA GLN A 162 6.45 -4.30 -14.11
C GLN A 162 6.66 -4.39 -15.62
N VAL A 163 5.84 -3.70 -16.40
CA VAL A 163 5.99 -3.58 -17.85
C VAL A 163 6.24 -2.11 -18.17
N PRO A 164 7.44 -1.74 -18.64
CA PRO A 164 7.73 -0.35 -18.98
C PRO A 164 6.80 0.11 -20.11
N HIS A 165 6.50 1.42 -20.12
CA HIS A 165 5.76 2.03 -21.23
C HIS A 165 6.54 1.81 -22.54
N PRO A 166 5.87 1.54 -23.66
CA PRO A 166 6.56 1.19 -24.92
C PRO A 166 7.37 2.31 -25.57
N ASP A 167 7.31 3.56 -25.08
CA ASP A 167 8.04 4.71 -25.60
C ASP A 167 9.08 5.25 -24.63
#